data_a50c26b9c86e64aff1bc4b8272f8a777
#
_entry.id   a50c26b9c86e64aff1bc4b8272f8a777
#
_cell.length_a   1.000
_cell.length_b   1.000
_cell.length_c   1.000
_cell.angle_alpha   90.00
_cell.angle_beta   90.00
_cell.angle_gamma   90.00
#
_symmetry.space_group_name_H-M   'P 1'
#
loop_
_entity.id
_entity.type
_entity.pdbx_description
1 polymer ?
#
loop_
_entity_poly.entity_id
_entity_poly.type
_entity_poly.pdbx_seq_one_letter_code
_entity_poly.pdbx_strand_id
1 'polypeptide(L)'
;MGPYPADGFFGSEDYRKFDAILAMYHDQGLIPFKLASFERGVNYTAGLPIVRTSPAHGTAYTLAGEDKASEESFRQALYLAIDIHKNRKIYEEISANPLKKYHINPNQVDESVDIEAEDEHN
;
A
#
# COMPACT_ATOMS: atom_id res chain seq x y z
N MET A 1 8.35 7.50 12.48
CA MET A 1 9.32 8.60 12.60
C MET A 1 8.65 9.90 12.20
N GLY A 2 8.91 11.03 12.84
CA GLY A 2 8.21 12.31 12.62
C GLY A 2 7.75 12.92 13.94
N PRO A 3 7.01 14.00 13.92
CA PRO A 3 6.61 14.79 12.74
C PRO A 3 7.78 15.60 12.16
N TYR A 4 7.72 15.91 10.87
CA TYR A 4 8.67 16.75 10.16
C TYR A 4 7.96 17.98 9.58
N PRO A 5 8.60 19.18 9.54
CA PRO A 5 8.08 20.31 8.79
C PRO A 5 8.09 19.97 7.29
N ALA A 6 6.94 20.15 6.63
CA ALA A 6 6.75 19.66 5.25
C ALA A 6 7.70 20.32 4.24
N ASP A 7 7.92 21.64 4.37
CA ASP A 7 8.81 22.41 3.51
C ASP A 7 10.26 21.91 3.56
N GLY A 8 10.79 21.73 4.78
CA GLY A 8 12.14 21.22 4.98
C GLY A 8 12.27 19.78 4.53
N PHE A 9 11.31 18.92 4.88
CA PHE A 9 11.30 17.50 4.56
C PHE A 9 11.34 17.22 3.04
N PHE A 10 10.56 17.95 2.27
CA PHE A 10 10.58 17.82 0.82
C PHE A 10 11.72 18.61 0.18
N GLY A 11 12.06 19.80 0.71
CA GLY A 11 13.13 20.63 0.18
C GLY A 11 14.52 20.03 0.33
N SER A 12 14.78 19.27 1.39
CA SER A 12 16.04 18.55 1.61
C SER A 12 16.08 17.14 0.98
N GLU A 13 15.02 16.74 0.28
CA GLU A 13 14.84 15.39 -0.27
C GLU A 13 14.87 14.26 0.77
N ASP A 14 14.62 14.56 2.04
CA ASP A 14 14.60 13.57 3.12
C ASP A 14 13.54 12.48 2.91
N TYR A 15 12.49 12.77 2.11
CA TYR A 15 11.46 11.81 1.73
C TYR A 15 12.01 10.55 1.07
N ARG A 16 13.18 10.61 0.45
CA ARG A 16 13.83 9.44 -0.19
C ARG A 16 14.32 8.39 0.80
N LYS A 17 14.37 8.72 2.08
CA LYS A 17 14.81 7.81 3.17
C LYS A 17 13.67 6.96 3.72
N PHE A 18 12.44 7.14 3.22
CA PHE A 18 11.23 6.53 3.77
C PHE A 18 10.45 5.77 2.69
N ASP A 19 9.86 4.65 3.09
CA ASP A 19 9.03 3.83 2.20
C ASP A 19 7.62 4.42 2.01
N ALA A 20 7.15 5.22 2.96
CA ALA A 20 5.84 5.86 2.92
C ALA A 20 5.84 7.19 3.70
N ILE A 21 4.98 8.09 3.28
CA ILE A 21 4.81 9.42 3.88
C ILE A 21 3.34 9.62 4.21
N LEU A 22 3.05 9.95 5.47
CA LEU A 22 1.74 10.37 5.92
C LEU A 22 1.68 11.89 6.00
N ALA A 23 0.93 12.51 5.10
CA ALA A 23 0.64 13.95 5.16
C ALA A 23 -0.67 14.20 5.91
N MET A 24 -0.66 15.15 6.85
CA MET A 24 -1.84 15.49 7.65
C MET A 24 -2.82 16.40 6.91
N TYR A 25 -2.32 17.22 5.99
CA TYR A 25 -3.11 18.17 5.21
C TYR A 25 -2.94 17.92 3.73
N HIS A 26 -4.00 18.19 2.98
CA HIS A 26 -4.11 17.94 1.54
C HIS A 26 -2.89 18.43 0.74
N ASP A 27 -2.54 19.70 0.84
CA ASP A 27 -1.49 20.28 0.00
C ASP A 27 -0.08 19.86 0.42
N GLN A 28 0.12 19.49 1.69
CA GLN A 28 1.39 18.96 2.16
C GLN A 28 1.81 17.67 1.42
N GLY A 29 0.85 16.84 1.04
CA GLY A 29 1.09 15.62 0.29
C GLY A 29 0.92 15.79 -1.22
N LEU A 30 -0.13 16.49 -1.66
CA LEU A 30 -0.46 16.55 -3.08
C LEU A 30 0.46 17.45 -3.91
N ILE A 31 1.03 18.51 -3.35
CA ILE A 31 1.99 19.34 -4.07
C ILE A 31 3.23 18.52 -4.45
N PRO A 32 3.98 17.91 -3.50
CA PRO A 32 5.15 17.12 -3.85
C PRO A 32 4.79 15.86 -4.65
N PHE A 33 3.64 15.23 -4.39
CA PHE A 33 3.15 14.11 -5.18
C PHE A 33 2.97 14.47 -6.66
N LYS A 34 2.32 15.59 -6.96
CA LYS A 34 2.11 16.05 -8.33
C LYS A 34 3.42 16.45 -9.01
N LEU A 35 4.37 17.01 -8.28
CA LEU A 35 5.69 17.31 -8.82
C LEU A 35 6.46 16.04 -9.20
N ALA A 36 6.33 14.98 -8.41
CA ALA A 36 7.03 13.73 -8.63
C ALA A 36 6.37 12.82 -9.69
N SER A 37 5.04 12.81 -9.79
CA SER A 37 4.30 11.81 -10.60
C SER A 37 3.02 12.34 -11.25
N PHE A 38 3.08 13.53 -11.83
CA PHE A 38 1.91 14.24 -12.37
C PHE A 38 1.05 13.41 -13.34
N GLU A 39 1.68 12.68 -14.25
CA GLU A 39 0.98 11.91 -15.30
C GLU A 39 0.64 10.48 -14.88
N ARG A 40 1.35 9.91 -13.91
CA ARG A 40 1.22 8.50 -13.51
C ARG A 40 0.60 8.31 -12.13
N GLY A 41 0.29 9.39 -11.47
CA GLY A 41 -0.26 9.34 -10.13
C GLY A 41 -1.62 8.66 -10.09
N VAL A 42 -1.83 7.82 -9.07
CA VAL A 42 -3.10 7.13 -8.84
C VAL A 42 -3.57 7.42 -7.42
N ASN A 43 -4.84 7.70 -7.29
CA ASN A 43 -5.51 7.76 -5.99
C ASN A 43 -6.08 6.38 -5.67
N TYR A 44 -5.61 5.78 -4.57
CA TYR A 44 -6.11 4.53 -4.03
C TYR A 44 -6.74 4.75 -2.66
N THR A 45 -7.97 4.27 -2.48
CA THR A 45 -8.65 4.33 -1.19
C THR A 45 -8.38 3.06 -0.40
N ALA A 46 -7.49 3.16 0.59
CA ALA A 46 -7.15 2.04 1.46
C ALA A 46 -8.25 1.76 2.50
N GLY A 47 -8.30 0.53 3.03
CA GLY A 47 -9.21 0.14 4.12
C GLY A 47 -10.63 -0.21 3.70
N LEU A 48 -10.97 -0.15 2.42
CA LEU A 48 -12.27 -0.60 1.92
C LEU A 48 -12.25 -2.10 1.56
N PRO A 49 -13.38 -2.81 1.73
CA PRO A 49 -13.53 -4.19 1.27
C PRO A 49 -13.46 -4.32 -0.25
N ILE A 50 -13.88 -3.28 -0.98
CA ILE A 50 -13.75 -3.17 -2.43
C ILE A 50 -12.42 -2.51 -2.81
N VAL A 51 -11.94 -2.76 -4.03
CA VAL A 51 -10.82 -2.03 -4.62
C VAL A 51 -11.35 -0.76 -5.28
N ARG A 52 -10.84 0.41 -4.85
CA ARG A 52 -11.16 1.70 -5.44
C ARG A 52 -9.89 2.43 -5.80
N THR A 53 -9.70 2.63 -7.09
CA THR A 53 -8.63 3.46 -7.65
C THR A 53 -9.25 4.55 -8.53
N SER A 54 -8.56 5.67 -8.68
CA SER A 54 -8.93 6.71 -9.63
C SER A 54 -7.71 7.46 -10.12
N PRO A 55 -7.77 8.06 -11.33
CA PRO A 55 -6.73 8.97 -11.78
C PRO A 55 -6.49 10.10 -10.79
N ALA A 56 -5.25 10.54 -10.66
CA ALA A 56 -4.89 11.64 -9.75
C ALA A 56 -4.95 13.03 -10.41
N HIS A 57 -5.35 13.11 -11.69
CA HIS A 57 -5.52 14.40 -12.35
C HIS A 57 -6.78 15.15 -11.88
N GLY A 58 -6.77 16.48 -12.01
CA GLY A 58 -7.93 17.31 -11.77
C GLY A 58 -8.93 17.29 -12.94
N THR A 59 -9.86 18.24 -12.94
CA THR A 59 -10.93 18.36 -13.93
C THR A 59 -10.47 18.70 -15.35
N ALA A 60 -9.23 19.22 -15.49
CA ALA A 60 -8.57 19.53 -16.76
C ALA A 60 -9.43 20.36 -17.75
N TYR A 61 -10.24 21.29 -17.24
CA TYR A 61 -11.09 22.15 -18.05
C TYR A 61 -10.36 22.89 -19.17
N THR A 62 -9.11 23.21 -18.97
CA THR A 62 -8.27 23.89 -19.96
C THR A 62 -7.95 23.04 -21.19
N LEU A 63 -8.11 21.70 -21.08
CA LEU A 63 -7.87 20.76 -22.17
C LEU A 63 -9.16 20.32 -22.85
N ALA A 64 -10.33 20.79 -22.37
CA ALA A 64 -11.60 20.38 -22.93
C ALA A 64 -11.75 20.82 -24.39
N GLY A 65 -11.99 19.86 -25.28
CA GLY A 65 -12.13 20.11 -26.71
C GLY A 65 -10.81 20.21 -27.50
N GLU A 66 -9.63 20.09 -26.85
CA GLU A 66 -8.34 20.19 -27.51
C GLU A 66 -7.74 18.85 -27.98
N ASP A 67 -8.35 17.75 -27.62
CA ASP A 67 -7.88 16.38 -27.92
C ASP A 67 -6.42 16.12 -27.46
N LYS A 68 -6.03 16.74 -26.34
CA LYS A 68 -4.66 16.66 -25.78
C LYS A 68 -4.61 15.95 -24.42
N ALA A 69 -5.73 15.44 -23.93
CA ALA A 69 -5.76 14.78 -22.63
C ALA A 69 -4.98 13.47 -22.67
N SER A 70 -4.11 13.26 -21.66
CA SER A 70 -3.37 12.00 -21.49
C SER A 70 -4.25 10.96 -20.78
N GLU A 71 -4.35 9.77 -21.35
CA GLU A 71 -5.03 8.62 -20.73
C GLU A 71 -4.16 7.88 -19.71
N GLU A 72 -2.91 8.27 -19.55
CA GLU A 72 -1.90 7.52 -18.79
C GLU A 72 -2.31 7.31 -17.32
N SER A 73 -2.78 8.34 -16.64
CA SER A 73 -3.22 8.24 -15.24
C SER A 73 -4.42 7.30 -15.08
N PHE A 74 -5.34 7.27 -16.05
CA PHE A 74 -6.46 6.32 -16.05
C PHE A 74 -5.99 4.88 -16.26
N ARG A 75 -5.07 4.68 -17.20
CA ARG A 75 -4.44 3.38 -17.48
C ARG A 75 -3.72 2.84 -16.26
N GLN A 76 -2.95 3.67 -15.56
CA GLN A 76 -2.27 3.31 -14.32
C GLN A 76 -3.26 2.94 -13.22
N ALA A 77 -4.36 3.70 -13.07
CA ALA A 77 -5.39 3.39 -12.09
C ALA A 77 -6.06 2.02 -12.36
N LEU A 78 -6.31 1.69 -13.63
CA LEU A 78 -6.87 0.39 -14.02
C LEU A 78 -5.91 -0.77 -13.70
N TYR A 79 -4.64 -0.65 -14.07
CA TYR A 79 -3.65 -1.69 -13.79
C TYR A 79 -3.44 -1.88 -12.28
N LEU A 80 -3.34 -0.79 -11.54
CA LEU A 80 -3.22 -0.85 -10.08
C LEU A 80 -4.42 -1.57 -9.43
N ALA A 81 -5.64 -1.33 -9.93
CA ALA A 81 -6.83 -2.03 -9.42
C ALA A 81 -6.73 -3.55 -9.62
N ILE A 82 -6.25 -3.98 -10.79
CA ILE A 82 -6.05 -5.40 -11.09
C ILE A 82 -4.99 -6.01 -10.16
N ASP A 83 -3.88 -5.33 -9.98
CA ASP A 83 -2.77 -5.81 -9.15
C ASP A 83 -3.18 -5.89 -7.66
N ILE A 84 -3.90 -4.90 -7.15
CA ILE A 84 -4.43 -4.93 -5.79
C ILE A 84 -5.39 -6.10 -5.60
N HIS A 85 -6.29 -6.33 -6.56
CA HIS A 85 -7.21 -7.47 -6.49
C HIS A 85 -6.47 -8.80 -6.42
N LYS A 86 -5.50 -9.02 -7.32
CA LYS A 86 -4.67 -10.23 -7.33
C LYS A 86 -3.89 -10.41 -6.03
N ASN A 87 -3.25 -9.33 -5.55
CA ASN A 87 -2.45 -9.37 -4.32
C ASN A 87 -3.31 -9.66 -3.08
N ARG A 88 -4.53 -9.12 -3.00
CA ARG A 88 -5.47 -9.44 -1.91
C ARG A 88 -5.83 -10.92 -1.92
N LYS A 89 -6.13 -11.48 -3.09
CA LYS A 89 -6.45 -12.91 -3.22
C LYS A 89 -5.28 -13.81 -2.79
N ILE A 90 -4.08 -13.49 -3.25
CA ILE A 90 -2.86 -14.22 -2.84
C ILE A 90 -2.67 -14.11 -1.32
N TYR A 91 -2.86 -12.91 -0.75
CA TYR A 91 -2.73 -12.70 0.69
C TYR A 91 -3.76 -13.52 1.49
N GLU A 92 -5.00 -13.60 1.03
CA GLU A 92 -6.04 -14.43 1.64
C GLU A 92 -5.64 -15.90 1.62
N GLU A 93 -5.13 -16.42 0.49
CA GLU A 93 -4.68 -17.80 0.32
C GLU A 93 -3.51 -18.14 1.26
N ILE A 94 -2.45 -17.32 1.30
CA ILE A 94 -1.27 -17.58 2.15
C ILE A 94 -1.55 -17.34 3.65
N SER A 95 -2.58 -16.59 3.98
CA SER A 95 -2.97 -16.29 5.37
C SER A 95 -4.05 -17.24 5.91
N ALA A 96 -4.60 -18.12 5.10
CA ALA A 96 -5.70 -19.01 5.48
C ALA A 96 -5.31 -19.98 6.60
N ASN A 97 -4.05 -20.46 6.61
CA ASN A 97 -3.54 -21.38 7.62
C ASN A 97 -2.23 -20.85 8.22
N PRO A 98 -2.27 -19.84 9.10
CA PRO A 98 -1.07 -19.34 9.74
C PRO A 98 -0.49 -20.38 10.71
N LEU A 99 0.82 -20.51 10.74
CA LEU A 99 1.50 -21.32 11.75
C LEU A 99 1.07 -20.90 13.15
N LYS A 100 0.74 -21.86 13.99
CA LYS A 100 0.43 -21.62 15.41
C LYS A 100 1.65 -20.99 16.09
N LYS A 101 1.46 -19.86 16.75
CA LYS A 101 2.51 -19.25 17.57
C LYS A 101 2.60 -20.05 18.87
N TYR A 102 3.67 -20.78 19.08
CA TYR A 102 3.99 -21.35 20.38
C TYR A 102 4.68 -20.27 21.23
N HIS A 103 4.12 -20.01 22.41
CA HIS A 103 4.83 -19.25 23.43
C HIS A 103 5.83 -20.23 24.09
N ILE A 104 7.09 -20.11 23.71
CA ILE A 104 8.16 -20.78 24.44
C ILE A 104 8.23 -20.11 25.81
N ASN A 105 7.87 -20.86 26.85
CA ASN A 105 8.06 -20.39 28.22
C ASN A 105 9.55 -20.61 28.58
N PRO A 106 10.35 -19.53 28.77
CA PRO A 106 11.78 -19.67 28.97
C PRO A 106 12.17 -20.43 30.25
N ASN A 107 11.17 -20.71 31.11
CA ASN A 107 11.35 -21.48 32.35
C ASN A 107 10.90 -22.95 32.24
N GLN A 108 10.41 -23.42 31.11
CA GLN A 108 10.19 -24.83 30.84
C GLN A 108 11.44 -25.40 30.21
N VAL A 109 12.23 -26.11 31.01
CA VAL A 109 13.30 -26.98 30.55
C VAL A 109 12.70 -28.04 29.65
N ASP A 110 13.24 -28.14 28.47
CA ASP A 110 13.13 -29.09 27.38
C ASP A 110 12.46 -30.45 27.76
N GLU A 111 11.14 -30.49 27.75
CA GLU A 111 10.44 -31.75 27.58
C GLU A 111 10.31 -31.93 26.06
N SER A 112 11.09 -32.86 25.52
CA SER A 112 11.06 -33.30 24.13
C SER A 112 9.59 -33.49 23.73
N VAL A 113 9.14 -32.71 22.75
CA VAL A 113 7.83 -32.85 22.13
C VAL A 113 7.87 -34.20 21.40
N ASP A 114 7.22 -35.23 21.92
CA ASP A 114 6.97 -36.48 21.21
C ASP A 114 6.08 -36.16 20.00
N ILE A 115 6.69 -36.10 18.83
CA ILE A 115 6.03 -35.80 17.54
C ILE A 115 5.28 -37.07 17.04
N GLU A 116 5.41 -38.22 17.71
CA GLU A 116 4.85 -39.48 17.26
C GLU A 116 3.41 -39.77 17.73
N ALA A 117 2.74 -38.83 18.44
CA ALA A 117 1.44 -39.12 19.06
C ALA A 117 0.19 -38.67 18.30
N GLU A 118 0.28 -38.08 17.11
CA GLU A 118 -0.90 -37.56 16.38
C GLU A 118 -1.31 -38.35 15.11
N ASP A 119 -0.68 -39.50 14.77
CA ASP A 119 -1.04 -40.25 13.55
C ASP A 119 -1.93 -41.49 13.77
N GLU A 120 -2.47 -41.70 14.97
CA GLU A 120 -3.44 -42.79 15.19
C GLU A 120 -4.82 -42.27 15.61
N HIS A 121 -5.52 -41.53 14.74
CA HIS A 121 -7.00 -41.50 14.75
C HIS A 121 -7.52 -40.88 13.44
N ASN A 122 -7.61 -41.74 12.40
CA ASN A 122 -8.69 -41.71 11.42
C ASN A 122 -8.83 -43.04 10.74
#